data_3b26fc2cf61990215b39ef693c541350
#
_entry.id   3b26fc2cf61990215b39ef693c541350
#
_cell.length_a   1.000
_cell.length_b   1.000
_cell.length_c   1.000
_cell.angle_alpha   90.00
_cell.angle_beta   90.00
_cell.angle_gamma   90.00
#
_symmetry.space_group_name_H-M   'P 1'
#
loop_
_entity.id
_entity.type
_entity.pdbx_description
1 polymer ?
#
loop_
_entity_poly.entity_id
_entity_poly.type
_entity_poly.pdbx_seq_one_letter_code
_entity_poly.pdbx_strand_id
1 'polypeptide(L)'
;MIILIDNYDSFTYNLFHYLGDLGVETVVHRNDKISVGQVISAKPQAIVVSPGPKTPNEAGICLELIEKASASIPIFGVCLGLQAIGQAFGGKVVRAPKLMHGKLSTVHHGGKGVFKDIPKDFEATRYHSLVVEKAGLPGCFEITAETDGLVMGLQHKNLNVHGVQFHPESIASQHGHALLKNFLSLAKVL
;
A
#
# COMPACT_ATOMS: atom_id res chain seq x y z
N MET A 1 7.01 5.21 16.10
CA MET A 1 6.79 6.22 15.03
C MET A 1 6.77 5.53 13.66
N ILE A 2 5.82 5.92 12.81
CA ILE A 2 5.74 5.53 11.39
C ILE A 2 6.09 6.72 10.51
N ILE A 3 6.71 6.47 9.36
CA ILE A 3 6.84 7.47 8.30
C ILE A 3 5.82 7.19 7.20
N LEU A 4 4.99 8.19 6.89
CA LEU A 4 4.04 8.19 5.79
C LEU A 4 4.60 9.05 4.64
N ILE A 5 4.89 8.41 3.50
CA ILE A 5 5.34 9.12 2.30
C ILE A 5 4.11 9.60 1.54
N ASP A 6 3.99 10.93 1.42
CA ASP A 6 2.92 11.61 0.70
C ASP A 6 3.29 11.78 -0.77
N ASN A 7 2.56 11.11 -1.65
CA ASN A 7 2.68 11.22 -3.10
C ASN A 7 1.80 12.34 -3.69
N TYR A 8 1.58 13.43 -2.92
CA TYR A 8 0.73 14.55 -3.34
C TYR A 8 -0.72 14.14 -3.59
N ASP A 9 -1.23 13.29 -2.72
CA ASP A 9 -2.59 12.77 -2.80
C ASP A 9 -3.50 13.35 -1.72
N SER A 10 -4.75 13.64 -2.08
CA SER A 10 -5.74 14.19 -1.16
C SER A 10 -6.15 13.21 -0.05
N PHE A 11 -5.96 11.90 -0.26
CA PHE A 11 -6.26 10.86 0.73
C PHE A 11 -5.12 10.56 1.70
N THR A 12 -3.93 11.14 1.51
CA THR A 12 -2.80 10.92 2.42
C THR A 12 -3.15 11.24 3.86
N TYR A 13 -3.85 12.35 4.11
CA TYR A 13 -4.23 12.74 5.46
C TYR A 13 -5.35 11.87 6.05
N ASN A 14 -6.15 11.18 5.25
CA ASN A 14 -7.05 10.16 5.76
C ASN A 14 -6.27 8.96 6.31
N LEU A 15 -5.20 8.52 5.61
CA LEU A 15 -4.28 7.51 6.15
C LEU A 15 -3.64 7.98 7.46
N PHE A 16 -3.18 9.22 7.50
CA PHE A 16 -2.61 9.83 8.72
C PHE A 16 -3.59 9.77 9.89
N HIS A 17 -4.84 10.15 9.66
CA HIS A 17 -5.88 10.11 10.68
C HIS A 17 -6.20 8.68 11.14
N TYR A 18 -6.33 7.73 10.21
CA TYR A 18 -6.59 6.32 10.54
C TYR A 18 -5.46 5.71 11.38
N LEU A 19 -4.19 6.04 11.06
CA LEU A 19 -3.05 5.62 11.87
C LEU A 19 -3.07 6.28 13.26
N GLY A 20 -3.45 7.55 13.33
CA GLY A 20 -3.66 8.28 14.58
C GLY A 20 -4.77 7.69 15.45
N ASP A 21 -5.90 7.31 14.86
CA ASP A 21 -7.01 6.62 15.55
C ASP A 21 -6.57 5.28 16.16
N LEU A 22 -5.60 4.63 15.53
CA LEU A 22 -4.98 3.40 16.04
C LEU A 22 -3.88 3.66 17.09
N GLY A 23 -3.68 4.91 17.48
CA GLY A 23 -2.73 5.31 18.52
C GLY A 23 -1.27 5.36 18.09
N VAL A 24 -0.99 5.46 16.79
CA VAL A 24 0.38 5.41 16.27
C VAL A 24 0.86 6.80 15.88
N GLU A 25 2.01 7.20 16.44
CA GLU A 25 2.72 8.41 16.04
C GLU A 25 3.17 8.30 14.58
N THR A 26 2.71 9.22 13.75
CA THR A 26 2.97 9.22 12.31
C THR A 26 3.55 10.57 11.87
N VAL A 27 4.64 10.53 11.13
CA VAL A 27 5.27 11.71 10.51
C VAL A 27 5.09 11.64 9.00
N VAL A 28 4.56 12.71 8.40
CA VAL A 28 4.29 12.80 6.96
C VAL A 28 5.43 13.55 6.28
N HIS A 29 5.98 12.95 5.23
CA HIS A 29 6.94 13.59 4.34
C HIS A 29 6.52 13.45 2.89
N ARG A 30 6.58 14.54 2.14
CA ARG A 30 6.38 14.49 0.69
C ARG A 30 7.52 13.73 0.02
N ASN A 31 7.19 12.98 -1.01
CA ASN A 31 8.08 12.06 -1.72
C ASN A 31 9.32 12.70 -2.36
N ASP A 32 9.34 14.03 -2.50
CA ASP A 32 10.42 14.83 -3.06
C ASP A 32 11.08 15.78 -2.01
N LYS A 33 10.66 15.72 -0.74
CA LYS A 33 11.15 16.60 0.35
C LYS A 33 11.95 15.87 1.42
N ILE A 34 12.20 14.60 1.22
CA ILE A 34 13.03 13.77 2.11
C ILE A 34 13.86 12.83 1.24
N SER A 35 15.05 12.48 1.65
CA SER A 35 15.87 11.47 0.97
C SER A 35 15.66 10.08 1.56
N VAL A 36 15.96 9.04 0.79
CA VAL A 36 15.93 7.64 1.25
C VAL A 36 16.84 7.45 2.47
N GLY A 37 18.04 8.04 2.46
CA GLY A 37 18.97 7.97 3.58
C GLY A 37 18.39 8.58 4.86
N GLN A 38 17.70 9.70 4.78
CA GLN A 38 17.03 10.33 5.92
C GLN A 38 15.91 9.45 6.49
N VAL A 39 15.08 8.85 5.62
CA VAL A 39 14.02 7.93 6.06
C VAL A 39 14.62 6.74 6.81
N ILE A 40 15.65 6.08 6.25
CA ILE A 40 16.28 4.91 6.88
C ILE A 40 16.99 5.30 8.18
N SER A 41 17.68 6.46 8.20
CA SER A 41 18.38 6.93 9.40
C SER A 41 17.45 7.29 10.54
N ALA A 42 16.22 7.67 10.25
CA ALA A 42 15.20 7.93 11.26
C ALA A 42 14.71 6.65 11.97
N LYS A 43 15.05 5.47 11.44
CA LYS A 43 14.70 4.14 11.99
C LYS A 43 13.21 4.01 12.34
N PRO A 44 12.30 4.30 11.40
CA PRO A 44 10.89 4.15 11.66
C PRO A 44 10.54 2.68 11.92
N GLN A 45 9.50 2.44 12.72
CA GLN A 45 8.99 1.08 12.95
C GLN A 45 8.31 0.50 11.70
N ALA A 46 7.78 1.35 10.85
CA ALA A 46 7.23 1.00 9.54
C ALA A 46 7.16 2.21 8.62
N ILE A 47 7.05 1.95 7.32
CA ILE A 47 6.84 2.96 6.28
C ILE A 47 5.49 2.69 5.61
N VAL A 48 4.70 3.73 5.43
CA VAL A 48 3.47 3.69 4.62
C VAL A 48 3.69 4.56 3.38
N VAL A 49 3.39 4.02 2.21
CA VAL A 49 3.48 4.74 0.92
C VAL A 49 2.06 5.04 0.45
N SER A 50 1.72 6.32 0.36
CA SER A 50 0.37 6.79 0.06
C SER A 50 -0.06 6.53 -1.38
N PRO A 51 -1.35 6.65 -1.67
CA PRO A 51 -1.84 6.87 -3.04
C PRO A 51 -1.15 8.07 -3.68
N GLY A 52 -1.30 8.22 -4.98
CA GLY A 52 -0.80 9.37 -5.72
C GLY A 52 -1.14 9.31 -7.20
N PRO A 53 -0.91 10.43 -7.90
CA PRO A 53 -1.12 10.52 -9.34
C PRO A 53 0.01 9.84 -10.13
N LYS A 54 -0.23 9.66 -11.43
CA LYS A 54 0.74 9.18 -12.42
C LYS A 54 1.21 7.74 -12.18
N THR A 55 2.52 7.49 -12.30
CA THR A 55 3.14 6.18 -12.20
C THR A 55 4.20 6.13 -11.09
N PRO A 56 4.63 4.94 -10.65
CA PRO A 56 5.72 4.83 -9.69
C PRO A 56 7.03 5.51 -10.12
N ASN A 57 7.29 5.64 -11.42
CA ASN A 57 8.50 6.32 -11.93
C ASN A 57 8.52 7.81 -11.58
N GLU A 58 7.36 8.40 -11.33
CA GLU A 58 7.18 9.82 -11.01
C GLU A 58 6.87 10.05 -9.52
N ALA A 59 6.99 9.00 -8.70
CA ALA A 59 6.67 9.03 -7.26
C ALA A 59 7.90 9.37 -6.38
N GLY A 60 8.78 10.23 -6.86
CA GLY A 60 9.95 10.70 -6.10
C GLY A 60 10.82 9.54 -5.60
N ILE A 61 11.05 9.47 -4.28
CA ILE A 61 11.93 8.47 -3.67
C ILE A 61 11.32 7.06 -3.58
N CYS A 62 10.02 6.85 -3.91
CA CYS A 62 9.28 5.65 -3.52
C CYS A 62 9.92 4.34 -4.01
N LEU A 63 10.35 4.25 -5.26
CA LEU A 63 10.98 3.03 -5.79
C LEU A 63 12.29 2.73 -5.06
N GLU A 64 13.20 3.69 -5.00
CA GLU A 64 14.49 3.54 -4.32
C GLU A 64 14.32 3.24 -2.82
N LEU A 65 13.35 3.88 -2.17
CA LEU A 65 13.04 3.64 -0.76
C LEU A 65 12.59 2.19 -0.53
N ILE A 66 11.69 1.67 -1.35
CA ILE A 66 11.21 0.29 -1.26
C ILE A 66 12.37 -0.67 -1.46
N GLU A 67 13.18 -0.49 -2.50
CA GLU A 67 14.34 -1.34 -2.79
C GLU A 67 15.34 -1.40 -1.61
N LYS A 68 15.65 -0.24 -1.02
CA LYS A 68 16.68 -0.15 0.04
C LYS A 68 16.19 -0.46 1.44
N ALA A 69 14.91 -0.19 1.74
CA ALA A 69 14.38 -0.31 3.10
C ALA A 69 13.67 -1.64 3.37
N SER A 70 13.14 -2.30 2.34
CA SER A 70 12.25 -3.46 2.49
C SER A 70 12.84 -4.66 3.23
N ALA A 71 14.15 -4.82 3.22
CA ALA A 71 14.83 -5.90 3.94
C ALA A 71 14.86 -5.68 5.47
N SER A 72 14.70 -4.45 5.93
CA SER A 72 14.89 -4.09 7.35
C SER A 72 13.71 -3.36 7.98
N ILE A 73 12.85 -2.73 7.18
CA ILE A 73 11.73 -1.92 7.66
C ILE A 73 10.44 -2.43 6.99
N PRO A 74 9.38 -2.74 7.78
CA PRO A 74 8.08 -3.11 7.25
C PRO A 74 7.51 -1.99 6.37
N ILE A 75 6.91 -2.36 5.22
CA ILE A 75 6.36 -1.41 4.25
C ILE A 75 4.92 -1.76 3.90
N PHE A 76 4.04 -0.76 3.90
CA PHE A 76 2.68 -0.87 3.40
C PHE A 76 2.43 0.15 2.28
N GLY A 77 1.95 -0.31 1.13
CA GLY A 77 1.64 0.54 -0.02
C GLY A 77 0.15 0.59 -0.33
N VAL A 78 -0.38 1.79 -0.55
CA VAL A 78 -1.77 2.01 -0.94
C VAL A 78 -1.83 2.57 -2.35
N CYS A 79 -2.60 1.94 -3.24
CA CYS A 79 -2.83 2.33 -4.63
C CYS A 79 -1.50 2.50 -5.41
N LEU A 80 -1.03 3.72 -5.64
CA LEU A 80 0.30 3.98 -6.20
C LEU A 80 1.41 3.30 -5.38
N GLY A 81 1.27 3.25 -4.06
CA GLY A 81 2.21 2.58 -3.17
C GLY A 81 2.31 1.07 -3.43
N LEU A 82 1.20 0.37 -3.68
CA LEU A 82 1.23 -1.04 -4.10
C LEU A 82 1.90 -1.19 -5.47
N GLN A 83 1.60 -0.29 -6.42
CA GLN A 83 2.22 -0.32 -7.75
C GLN A 83 3.73 -0.12 -7.66
N ALA A 84 4.18 0.80 -6.80
CA ALA A 84 5.60 1.03 -6.53
C ALA A 84 6.27 -0.22 -5.91
N ILE A 85 5.60 -0.91 -4.99
CA ILE A 85 6.06 -2.19 -4.44
C ILE A 85 6.20 -3.22 -5.56
N GLY A 86 5.17 -3.42 -6.37
CA GLY A 86 5.23 -4.37 -7.49
C GLY A 86 6.39 -4.08 -8.43
N GLN A 87 6.58 -2.81 -8.80
CA GLN A 87 7.61 -2.40 -9.74
C GLN A 87 9.03 -2.47 -9.15
N ALA A 88 9.23 -2.09 -7.89
CA ALA A 88 10.54 -2.15 -7.22
C ALA A 88 11.14 -3.56 -7.17
N PHE A 89 10.28 -4.58 -7.16
CA PHE A 89 10.71 -5.99 -7.22
C PHE A 89 10.66 -6.60 -8.64
N GLY A 90 10.54 -5.77 -9.68
CA GLY A 90 10.62 -6.20 -11.09
C GLY A 90 9.28 -6.53 -11.75
N GLY A 91 8.17 -6.26 -11.09
CA GLY A 91 6.84 -6.35 -11.70
C GLY A 91 6.54 -5.22 -12.67
N LYS A 92 5.50 -5.37 -13.47
CA LYS A 92 5.05 -4.37 -14.43
C LYS A 92 3.77 -3.68 -13.95
N VAL A 93 3.70 -2.38 -14.16
CA VAL A 93 2.50 -1.56 -13.96
C VAL A 93 1.92 -1.26 -15.33
N VAL A 94 0.67 -1.64 -15.54
CA VAL A 94 -0.02 -1.55 -16.83
C VAL A 94 -1.38 -0.87 -16.69
N ARG A 95 -1.98 -0.46 -17.81
CA ARG A 95 -3.34 0.10 -17.81
C ARG A 95 -4.35 -0.95 -17.39
N ALA A 96 -5.23 -0.60 -16.47
CA ALA A 96 -6.40 -1.40 -16.12
C ALA A 96 -7.38 -1.45 -17.30
N PRO A 97 -8.13 -2.56 -17.49
CA PRO A 97 -9.15 -2.66 -18.54
C PRO A 97 -10.25 -1.61 -18.42
N LYS A 98 -10.51 -1.13 -17.20
CA LYS A 98 -11.50 -0.09 -16.92
C LYS A 98 -10.89 0.95 -15.97
N LEU A 99 -11.15 2.23 -16.27
CA LEU A 99 -10.87 3.33 -15.35
C LEU A 99 -11.82 3.24 -14.14
N MET A 100 -11.25 3.25 -12.96
CA MET A 100 -12.00 3.30 -11.70
C MET A 100 -11.79 4.66 -11.05
N HIS A 101 -12.90 5.36 -10.78
CA HIS A 101 -12.88 6.67 -10.14
C HIS A 101 -14.01 6.75 -9.12
N GLY A 102 -13.70 6.54 -7.85
CA GLY A 102 -14.65 6.57 -6.75
C GLY A 102 -15.70 5.46 -6.79
N LYS A 103 -15.42 4.35 -7.46
CA LYS A 103 -16.36 3.22 -7.58
C LYS A 103 -16.07 2.18 -6.52
N LEU A 104 -17.14 1.67 -5.91
CA LEU A 104 -17.08 0.50 -5.04
C LEU A 104 -16.92 -0.77 -5.89
N SER A 105 -16.17 -1.69 -5.35
CA SER A 105 -16.02 -3.04 -5.89
C SER A 105 -15.87 -4.03 -4.76
N THR A 106 -16.38 -5.25 -4.96
CA THR A 106 -16.19 -6.34 -4.02
C THR A 106 -14.75 -6.85 -4.14
N VAL A 107 -14.04 -6.81 -3.04
CA VAL A 107 -12.68 -7.35 -2.90
C VAL A 107 -12.77 -8.77 -2.35
N HIS A 108 -12.18 -9.72 -3.05
CA HIS A 108 -12.10 -11.12 -2.64
C HIS A 108 -10.70 -11.42 -2.13
N HIS A 109 -10.56 -12.05 -0.95
CA HIS A 109 -9.26 -12.34 -0.36
C HIS A 109 -9.22 -13.68 0.38
N GLY A 110 -8.01 -14.19 0.63
CA GLY A 110 -7.78 -15.46 1.31
C GLY A 110 -7.66 -15.39 2.84
N GLY A 111 -7.87 -14.24 3.47
CA GLY A 111 -7.76 -14.05 4.93
C GLY A 111 -6.34 -14.05 5.48
N LYS A 112 -5.33 -13.87 4.62
CA LYS A 112 -3.91 -13.86 5.02
C LYS A 112 -3.37 -12.43 5.18
N GLY A 113 -2.28 -12.30 5.94
CA GLY A 113 -1.55 -11.04 6.09
C GLY A 113 -2.44 -9.93 6.63
N VAL A 114 -2.51 -8.81 5.90
CA VAL A 114 -3.33 -7.65 6.28
C VAL A 114 -4.84 -7.92 6.24
N PHE A 115 -5.28 -9.03 5.65
CA PHE A 115 -6.69 -9.44 5.56
C PHE A 115 -7.13 -10.41 6.66
N LYS A 116 -6.28 -10.67 7.65
CA LYS A 116 -6.63 -11.54 8.78
C LYS A 116 -7.87 -11.01 9.51
N ASP A 117 -8.80 -11.92 9.79
CA ASP A 117 -10.06 -11.65 10.53
C ASP A 117 -10.98 -10.59 9.85
N ILE A 118 -10.75 -10.28 8.58
CA ILE A 118 -11.65 -9.48 7.75
C ILE A 118 -12.62 -10.41 7.02
N PRO A 119 -13.91 -10.05 6.89
CA PRO A 119 -14.86 -10.82 6.08
C PRO A 119 -14.32 -11.09 4.67
N LYS A 120 -14.53 -12.32 4.20
CA LYS A 120 -13.91 -12.85 2.98
C LYS A 120 -14.17 -12.02 1.73
N ASP A 121 -15.31 -11.34 1.68
CA ASP A 121 -15.72 -10.42 0.64
C ASP A 121 -16.16 -9.12 1.30
N PHE A 122 -15.64 -7.99 0.84
CA PHE A 122 -16.03 -6.67 1.34
C PHE A 122 -15.96 -5.61 0.24
N GLU A 123 -16.69 -4.51 0.43
CA GLU A 123 -16.71 -3.40 -0.51
C GLU A 123 -15.58 -2.41 -0.23
N ALA A 124 -14.84 -2.03 -1.26
CA ALA A 124 -13.80 -1.03 -1.17
C ALA A 124 -13.81 -0.07 -2.36
N THR A 125 -13.43 1.16 -2.10
CA THR A 125 -13.36 2.22 -3.11
C THR A 125 -12.09 2.10 -3.94
N ARG A 126 -12.24 2.26 -5.25
CA ARG A 126 -11.15 2.22 -6.22
C ARG A 126 -11.05 3.56 -6.97
N TYR A 127 -9.80 4.08 -7.07
CA TYR A 127 -9.44 5.30 -7.81
C TYR A 127 -8.19 5.08 -8.64
N HIS A 128 -8.22 4.13 -9.60
CA HIS A 128 -7.02 3.81 -10.37
C HIS A 128 -7.32 3.53 -11.84
N SER A 129 -6.38 3.93 -12.68
CA SER A 129 -6.31 3.59 -14.11
C SER A 129 -5.17 2.61 -14.42
N LEU A 130 -4.30 2.36 -13.46
CA LEU A 130 -3.17 1.44 -13.55
C LEU A 130 -3.32 0.31 -12.52
N VAL A 131 -2.71 -0.83 -12.84
CA VAL A 131 -2.65 -2.01 -11.97
C VAL A 131 -1.30 -2.70 -12.12
N VAL A 132 -0.92 -3.47 -11.12
CA VAL A 132 0.21 -4.41 -11.26
C VAL A 132 -0.25 -5.57 -12.16
N GLU A 133 0.54 -5.87 -13.20
CA GLU A 133 0.26 -6.95 -14.14
C GLU A 133 0.36 -8.30 -13.42
N LYS A 134 -0.73 -9.08 -13.48
CA LYS A 134 -0.79 -10.40 -12.83
C LYS A 134 0.08 -11.43 -13.54
N ALA A 135 0.08 -11.43 -14.88
CA ALA A 135 0.77 -12.44 -15.69
C ALA A 135 2.30 -12.43 -15.54
N GLY A 136 2.88 -11.25 -15.31
CA GLY A 136 4.33 -11.08 -15.12
C GLY A 136 4.73 -10.81 -13.68
N LEU A 137 3.89 -11.16 -12.70
CA LEU A 137 4.18 -10.88 -11.30
C LEU A 137 5.41 -11.66 -10.82
N PRO A 138 6.40 -10.99 -10.20
CA PRO A 138 7.58 -11.67 -9.66
C PRO A 138 7.23 -12.76 -8.65
N GLY A 139 7.95 -13.87 -8.72
CA GLY A 139 7.70 -15.07 -7.89
C GLY A 139 7.90 -14.84 -6.37
N CYS A 140 8.48 -13.71 -5.97
CA CYS A 140 8.60 -13.30 -4.56
C CYS A 140 7.28 -12.83 -3.95
N PHE A 141 6.25 -12.55 -4.76
CA PHE A 141 4.94 -12.10 -4.29
C PHE A 141 3.91 -13.22 -4.20
N GLU A 142 3.00 -13.06 -3.25
CA GLU A 142 1.71 -13.73 -3.17
C GLU A 142 0.61 -12.69 -3.41
N ILE A 143 -0.35 -13.02 -4.30
CA ILE A 143 -1.56 -12.22 -4.47
C ILE A 143 -2.49 -12.55 -3.30
N THR A 144 -2.81 -11.55 -2.50
CA THR A 144 -3.62 -11.70 -1.30
C THR A 144 -5.07 -11.29 -1.47
N ALA A 145 -5.35 -10.47 -2.49
CA ALA A 145 -6.71 -10.06 -2.85
C ALA A 145 -6.85 -9.77 -4.35
N GLU A 146 -8.05 -9.98 -4.87
CA GLU A 146 -8.40 -9.76 -6.28
C GLU A 146 -9.82 -9.17 -6.42
N THR A 147 -10.03 -8.50 -7.55
CA THR A 147 -11.35 -8.06 -8.05
C THR A 147 -11.34 -8.12 -9.56
N ASP A 148 -12.32 -8.77 -10.19
CA ASP A 148 -12.42 -8.89 -11.66
C ASP A 148 -11.12 -9.45 -12.31
N GLY A 149 -10.41 -10.34 -11.64
CA GLY A 149 -9.13 -10.90 -12.10
C GLY A 149 -7.93 -9.95 -11.99
N LEU A 150 -8.12 -8.77 -11.41
CA LEU A 150 -7.05 -7.79 -11.17
C LEU A 150 -6.47 -7.94 -9.77
N VAL A 151 -5.17 -7.70 -9.64
CA VAL A 151 -4.47 -7.68 -8.36
C VAL A 151 -4.97 -6.52 -7.50
N MET A 152 -5.55 -6.84 -6.35
CA MET A 152 -6.02 -5.87 -5.35
C MET A 152 -5.22 -5.91 -4.06
N GLY A 153 -4.44 -6.96 -3.83
CA GLY A 153 -3.55 -7.06 -2.69
C GLY A 153 -2.32 -7.90 -3.02
N LEU A 154 -1.18 -7.47 -2.52
CA LEU A 154 0.10 -8.17 -2.61
C LEU A 154 0.75 -8.28 -1.24
N GLN A 155 1.45 -9.38 -1.01
CA GLN A 155 2.44 -9.49 0.05
C GLN A 155 3.72 -10.14 -0.47
N HIS A 156 4.85 -9.70 0.02
CA HIS A 156 6.12 -10.37 -0.23
C HIS A 156 6.23 -11.62 0.64
N LYS A 157 6.68 -12.76 0.07
CA LYS A 157 6.71 -14.05 0.76
C LYS A 157 7.66 -14.11 1.96
N ASN A 158 8.74 -13.34 1.92
CA ASN A 158 9.82 -13.41 2.91
C ASN A 158 10.07 -12.09 3.65
N LEU A 159 9.61 -10.96 3.12
CA LEU A 159 9.79 -9.63 3.71
C LEU A 159 8.45 -9.12 4.24
N ASN A 160 8.49 -8.26 5.23
CA ASN A 160 7.28 -7.63 5.76
C ASN A 160 6.86 -6.44 4.87
N VAL A 161 6.48 -6.78 3.64
CA VAL A 161 6.07 -5.82 2.60
C VAL A 161 4.69 -6.23 2.09
N HIS A 162 3.74 -5.33 2.23
CA HIS A 162 2.34 -5.53 1.89
C HIS A 162 1.80 -4.34 1.12
N GLY A 163 0.75 -4.53 0.35
CA GLY A 163 0.07 -3.43 -0.30
C GLY A 163 -1.32 -3.79 -0.79
N VAL A 164 -2.14 -2.75 -1.00
CA VAL A 164 -3.49 -2.86 -1.55
C VAL A 164 -3.70 -1.84 -2.67
N GLN A 165 -4.47 -2.22 -3.71
CA GLN A 165 -4.77 -1.36 -4.86
C GLN A 165 -5.95 -0.42 -4.59
N PHE A 166 -6.87 -0.83 -3.74
CA PHE A 166 -8.01 -0.03 -3.30
C PHE A 166 -7.60 0.96 -2.20
N HIS A 167 -8.53 1.83 -1.81
CA HIS A 167 -8.33 2.87 -0.79
C HIS A 167 -8.98 2.48 0.54
N PRO A 168 -8.25 1.85 1.48
CA PRO A 168 -8.78 1.48 2.80
C PRO A 168 -9.15 2.70 3.63
N GLU A 169 -8.53 3.85 3.38
CA GLU A 169 -8.73 5.12 4.05
C GLU A 169 -9.96 5.92 3.57
N SER A 170 -10.60 5.44 2.51
CA SER A 170 -11.85 6.02 2.03
C SER A 170 -13.00 5.66 2.97
N ILE A 171 -13.83 6.64 3.33
CA ILE A 171 -14.99 6.43 4.19
C ILE A 171 -15.99 5.40 3.64
N ALA A 172 -16.02 5.22 2.32
CA ALA A 172 -16.87 4.24 1.67
C ALA A 172 -16.25 2.83 1.62
N SER A 173 -14.98 2.67 1.97
CA SER A 173 -14.34 1.36 2.09
C SER A 173 -14.65 0.72 3.43
N GLN A 174 -15.05 -0.55 3.41
CA GLN A 174 -15.26 -1.32 4.61
C GLN A 174 -13.92 -1.80 5.20
N HIS A 175 -13.87 -1.96 6.51
CA HIS A 175 -12.75 -2.57 7.26
C HIS A 175 -11.38 -1.87 7.14
N GLY A 176 -11.31 -0.59 6.73
CA GLY A 176 -10.05 0.11 6.52
C GLY A 176 -9.16 0.17 7.78
N HIS A 177 -9.74 0.51 8.95
CA HIS A 177 -9.00 0.51 10.22
C HIS A 177 -8.50 -0.89 10.60
N ALA A 178 -9.31 -1.93 10.41
CA ALA A 178 -8.91 -3.31 10.71
C ALA A 178 -7.73 -3.76 9.85
N LEU A 179 -7.75 -3.41 8.56
CA LEU A 179 -6.68 -3.72 7.62
C LEU A 179 -5.36 -3.02 8.02
N LEU A 180 -5.42 -1.73 8.34
CA LEU A 180 -4.24 -0.99 8.82
C LEU A 180 -3.73 -1.54 10.17
N LYS A 181 -4.64 -1.87 11.10
CA LYS A 181 -4.29 -2.51 12.37
C LYS A 181 -3.56 -3.84 12.16
N ASN A 182 -4.02 -4.65 11.21
CA ASN A 182 -3.35 -5.92 10.87
C ASN A 182 -1.93 -5.67 10.36
N PHE A 183 -1.73 -4.68 9.48
CA PHE A 183 -0.38 -4.30 9.05
C PHE A 183 0.49 -3.86 10.23
N LEU A 184 -0.02 -3.01 11.12
CA LEU A 184 0.72 -2.54 12.29
C LEU A 184 1.13 -3.69 13.20
N SER A 185 0.25 -4.68 13.38
CA SER A 185 0.54 -5.90 14.15
C SER A 185 1.62 -6.75 13.48
N LEU A 186 1.56 -6.93 12.15
CA LEU A 186 2.60 -7.61 11.38
C LEU A 186 3.96 -6.89 11.48
N ALA A 187 3.93 -5.56 11.53
CA ALA A 187 5.10 -4.70 11.69
C ALA A 187 5.60 -4.62 13.14
N LYS A 188 4.91 -5.26 14.09
CA LYS A 188 5.21 -5.19 15.53
C LYS A 188 5.21 -3.76 16.10
N VAL A 189 4.33 -2.92 15.57
CA VAL A 189 4.08 -1.55 16.03
C VAL A 189 3.00 -1.57 17.12
N LEU A 190 2.03 -2.48 16.99
CA LEU A 190 0.95 -2.76 17.96
C LEU A 190 1.04 -4.20 18.44
#